data_2aa26a696dde65048590e7c136dd86bb
#
_entry.id   2aa26a696dde65048590e7c136dd86bb
#
_cell.length_a   1.000
_cell.length_b   1.000
_cell.length_c   1.000
_cell.angle_alpha   90.00
_cell.angle_beta   90.00
_cell.angle_gamma   90.00
#
_symmetry.space_group_name_H-M   'P 1'
#
loop_
_entity.id
_entity.type
_entity.pdbx_description
1 polymer ?
#
loop_
_entity_poly.entity_id
_entity_poly.type
_entity_poly.pdbx_seq_one_letter_code
_entity_poly.pdbx_strand_id
1 'polypeptide(L)'
;GNVYWTQTRPAVNPQWEGQTEVWTQRINPETWTFVDDGLPAGSGKTVIWRGYGMESVWAEAPHLYRVGDYVYLMTAEGGTSFEHSEMAMRIYAPHGLLRAFEAYEREVSELGECIPQVRDGERCYLGTAIRAFHADKKNPILTHRHLGLSEPLQCVGHADLLLHPELGWWLVCLGVRETRGKRDGELLSYLGRESFVAPVSWEHNPADWKLDGNGALDTHEGDPGWPVTCAGLGRLADEITVTTEDDGIAIEPRVKSSLAGDVEPALVDVADGSTN
;
A
#
# COMPACT_ATOMS: atom_id res chain seq x y z
N GLY A 1 19.36 9.63 -10.44
CA GLY A 1 18.35 9.86 -9.40
C GLY A 1 18.88 9.44 -8.03
N ASN A 2 18.18 9.77 -6.96
CA ASN A 2 18.53 9.32 -5.61
C ASN A 2 18.05 7.88 -5.40
N VAL A 3 18.83 7.09 -4.67
CA VAL A 3 18.47 5.74 -4.22
C VAL A 3 18.24 5.78 -2.72
N TYR A 4 17.19 5.12 -2.26
CA TYR A 4 16.80 5.08 -0.86
C TYR A 4 16.79 3.65 -0.34
N TRP A 5 17.31 3.45 0.84
CA TRP A 5 17.12 2.25 1.63
C TRP A 5 15.91 2.46 2.53
N THR A 6 14.98 1.52 2.49
CA THR A 6 13.77 1.58 3.32
C THR A 6 13.64 0.27 4.09
N GLN A 7 13.33 0.35 5.37
CA GLN A 7 13.33 -0.79 6.27
C GLN A 7 12.36 -0.62 7.43
N THR A 8 11.87 -1.73 7.95
CA THR A 8 11.15 -1.84 9.22
C THR A 8 12.11 -2.05 10.38
N ARG A 9 11.73 -1.53 11.55
CA ARG A 9 12.38 -1.81 12.85
C ARG A 9 11.36 -1.73 13.99
N PRO A 10 11.67 -2.22 15.20
CA PRO A 10 10.91 -1.88 16.39
C PRO A 10 10.80 -0.35 16.56
N ALA A 11 9.63 0.15 16.90
CA ALA A 11 9.41 1.58 17.04
C ALA A 11 10.24 2.15 18.19
N VAL A 12 10.85 3.31 17.97
CA VAL A 12 11.46 4.10 19.04
C VAL A 12 10.32 4.81 19.79
N ASN A 13 10.17 4.52 21.07
CA ASN A 13 9.03 4.94 21.90
C ASN A 13 7.69 4.41 21.41
N PRO A 14 7.48 3.08 21.46
CA PRO A 14 6.25 2.45 21.00
C PRO A 14 5.04 2.90 21.81
N GLN A 15 3.88 3.01 21.17
CA GLN A 15 2.60 3.30 21.79
C GLN A 15 1.93 2.03 22.36
N TRP A 16 2.36 0.86 21.83
CA TRP A 16 1.94 -0.46 22.29
C TRP A 16 3.09 -1.46 22.12
N GLU A 17 3.01 -2.57 22.83
CA GLU A 17 4.01 -3.62 22.74
C GLU A 17 4.10 -4.20 21.31
N GLY A 18 5.31 -4.34 20.79
CA GLY A 18 5.55 -4.90 19.47
C GLY A 18 5.33 -3.92 18.31
N GLN A 19 5.02 -2.66 18.57
CA GLN A 19 4.90 -1.67 17.48
C GLN A 19 6.19 -1.58 16.68
N THR A 20 6.02 -1.58 15.35
CA THR A 20 7.10 -1.35 14.38
C THR A 20 6.97 0.03 13.74
N GLU A 21 8.04 0.48 13.13
CA GLU A 21 8.06 1.69 12.31
C GLU A 21 8.91 1.50 11.06
N VAL A 22 8.50 2.16 10.01
CA VAL A 22 9.22 2.21 8.74
C VAL A 22 10.05 3.48 8.67
N TRP A 23 11.32 3.32 8.34
CA TRP A 23 12.22 4.42 8.10
C TRP A 23 12.88 4.32 6.73
N THR A 24 13.31 5.45 6.21
CA THR A 24 14.05 5.54 4.95
C THR A 24 15.28 6.44 5.11
N GLN A 25 16.32 6.14 4.31
CA GLN A 25 17.53 6.95 4.23
C GLN A 25 18.15 6.84 2.84
N ARG A 26 18.67 7.93 2.33
CA ARG A 26 19.39 7.89 1.05
C ARG A 26 20.68 7.10 1.16
N ILE A 27 20.98 6.31 0.14
CA ILE A 27 22.26 5.60 -0.01
C ILE A 27 23.01 6.07 -1.25
N ASN A 28 24.31 5.98 -1.19
CA ASN A 28 25.17 6.10 -2.36
C ASN A 28 25.18 4.75 -3.08
N PRO A 29 24.71 4.65 -4.34
CA PRO A 29 24.61 3.38 -5.05
C PRO A 29 25.96 2.79 -5.47
N GLU A 30 27.03 3.59 -5.47
CA GLU A 30 28.39 3.14 -5.83
C GLU A 30 29.10 2.50 -4.63
N THR A 31 28.94 3.12 -3.47
CA THR A 31 29.65 2.69 -2.24
C THR A 31 28.77 1.87 -1.29
N TRP A 32 27.46 1.87 -1.51
CA TRP A 32 26.46 1.24 -0.63
C TRP A 32 26.48 1.75 0.81
N THR A 33 26.90 3.01 0.97
CA THR A 33 26.93 3.68 2.28
C THR A 33 25.75 4.63 2.40
N PHE A 34 25.29 4.84 3.63
CA PHE A 34 24.28 5.85 3.92
C PHE A 34 24.85 7.24 3.68
N VAL A 35 24.03 8.10 3.10
CA VAL A 35 24.35 9.51 2.89
C VAL A 35 23.68 10.31 3.99
N ASP A 36 24.47 11.16 4.62
CA ASP A 36 23.94 12.21 5.49
C ASP A 36 23.46 13.36 4.59
N ASP A 37 22.14 13.57 4.54
CA ASP A 37 21.51 14.60 3.72
C ASP A 37 21.59 16.00 4.34
N GLY A 38 22.52 16.22 5.28
CA GLY A 38 22.70 17.50 5.95
C GLY A 38 21.53 17.87 6.87
N LEU A 39 20.71 16.90 7.21
CA LEU A 39 19.61 17.07 8.14
C LEU A 39 20.20 17.34 9.54
N PRO A 40 19.68 18.34 10.30
CA PRO A 40 20.28 18.78 11.57
C PRO A 40 20.49 17.68 12.62
N ALA A 41 20.02 16.50 12.35
CA ALA A 41 19.94 15.39 13.28
C ALA A 41 21.01 14.31 13.13
N GLY A 42 21.91 14.40 12.16
CA GLY A 42 23.13 13.58 12.10
C GLY A 42 22.97 12.11 11.67
N SER A 43 21.81 11.49 11.71
CA SER A 43 21.66 10.10 11.27
C SER A 43 21.13 9.93 9.83
N GLY A 44 20.55 10.97 9.26
CA GLY A 44 19.94 10.94 7.92
C GLY A 44 18.70 10.04 7.81
N LYS A 45 18.33 9.33 8.88
CA LYS A 45 17.14 8.48 8.90
C LYS A 45 15.88 9.31 9.09
N THR A 46 14.86 8.95 8.31
CA THR A 46 13.53 9.56 8.39
C THR A 46 12.51 8.49 8.63
N VAL A 47 11.79 8.55 9.74
CA VAL A 47 10.65 7.66 10.03
C VAL A 47 9.45 8.17 9.26
N ILE A 48 8.89 7.34 8.39
CA ILE A 48 7.85 7.72 7.44
C ILE A 48 6.50 7.05 7.71
N TRP A 49 6.46 5.94 8.44
CA TRP A 49 5.23 5.20 8.72
C TRP A 49 5.31 4.38 9.99
N ARG A 50 4.17 4.19 10.69
CA ARG A 50 4.03 3.36 11.90
C ARG A 50 2.78 2.48 11.87
N GLY A 51 2.23 2.24 10.69
CA GLY A 51 0.98 1.52 10.55
C GLY A 51 -0.25 2.40 10.83
N TYR A 52 -1.41 1.79 10.70
CA TYR A 52 -2.71 2.45 10.84
C TYR A 52 -3.12 2.79 12.28
N GLY A 53 -2.26 2.49 13.26
CA GLY A 53 -2.50 2.84 14.67
C GLY A 53 -3.33 1.85 15.46
N MET A 54 -3.48 0.62 14.98
CA MET A 54 -4.14 -0.47 15.69
C MET A 54 -3.12 -1.29 16.49
N GLU A 55 -3.45 -1.74 17.68
CA GLU A 55 -2.53 -2.46 18.58
C GLU A 55 -1.92 -3.74 17.98
N SER A 56 -2.63 -4.39 17.08
CA SER A 56 -2.19 -5.62 16.41
C SER A 56 -1.42 -5.39 15.13
N VAL A 57 -1.11 -4.16 14.79
CA VAL A 57 -0.54 -3.80 13.49
C VAL A 57 0.97 -3.71 13.58
N TRP A 58 1.65 -4.53 12.78
CA TRP A 58 3.06 -4.40 12.46
C TRP A 58 3.18 -3.85 11.04
N ALA A 59 3.75 -2.65 10.87
CA ALA A 59 4.12 -2.13 9.57
C ALA A 59 5.43 -2.78 9.14
N GLU A 60 5.38 -3.62 8.12
CA GLU A 60 6.49 -4.45 7.65
C GLU A 60 6.65 -4.36 6.12
N ALA A 61 7.70 -4.99 5.58
CA ALA A 61 7.94 -5.10 4.14
C ALA A 61 7.72 -3.78 3.36
N PRO A 62 8.38 -2.69 3.74
CA PRO A 62 8.19 -1.42 3.07
C PRO A 62 8.85 -1.42 1.69
N HIS A 63 8.07 -1.07 0.67
CA HIS A 63 8.55 -0.84 -0.69
C HIS A 63 8.20 0.57 -1.15
N LEU A 64 9.15 1.25 -1.81
CA LEU A 64 8.95 2.57 -2.40
C LEU A 64 8.94 2.48 -3.92
N TYR A 65 7.89 3.01 -4.53
CA TYR A 65 7.71 3.04 -5.99
C TYR A 65 7.51 4.47 -6.47
N ARG A 66 8.19 4.85 -7.53
CA ARG A 66 7.91 6.10 -8.22
C ARG A 66 6.98 5.84 -9.41
N VAL A 67 5.79 6.45 -9.36
CA VAL A 67 4.82 6.41 -10.45
C VAL A 67 4.40 7.85 -10.76
N GLY A 68 4.73 8.33 -11.95
CA GLY A 68 4.58 9.74 -12.28
C GLY A 68 5.36 10.63 -11.30
N ASP A 69 4.71 11.65 -10.79
CA ASP A 69 5.25 12.58 -9.81
C ASP A 69 5.01 12.20 -8.35
N TYR A 70 4.52 10.97 -8.12
CA TYR A 70 4.29 10.46 -6.78
C TYR A 70 5.30 9.40 -6.39
N VAL A 71 5.60 9.33 -5.10
CA VAL A 71 6.28 8.18 -4.48
C VAL A 71 5.25 7.46 -3.61
N TYR A 72 5.03 6.19 -3.93
CA TYR A 72 4.16 5.29 -3.17
C TYR A 72 4.99 4.51 -2.17
N LEU A 73 4.45 4.36 -0.98
CA LEU A 73 4.93 3.43 0.03
C LEU A 73 3.88 2.31 0.16
N MET A 74 4.32 1.08 0.02
CA MET A 74 3.51 -0.08 0.36
C MET A 74 4.07 -0.74 1.61
N THR A 75 3.18 -1.28 2.44
CA THR A 75 3.54 -2.00 3.67
C THR A 75 2.56 -3.13 3.93
N ALA A 76 3.11 -4.27 4.37
CA ALA A 76 2.31 -5.31 4.97
C ALA A 76 1.93 -4.91 6.40
N GLU A 77 0.69 -5.14 6.79
CA GLU A 77 0.21 -4.86 8.15
C GLU A 77 -0.66 -6.01 8.69
N GLY A 78 -0.83 -6.07 10.02
CA GLY A 78 -1.63 -7.07 10.69
C GLY A 78 -0.90 -8.39 11.01
N GLY A 79 0.40 -8.46 10.76
CA GLY A 79 1.20 -9.68 10.93
C GLY A 79 0.93 -10.71 9.83
N THR A 80 1.53 -11.89 9.97
CA THR A 80 1.58 -12.91 8.91
C THR A 80 0.43 -13.93 8.98
N SER A 81 -0.55 -13.73 9.87
CA SER A 81 -1.70 -14.61 10.09
C SER A 81 -2.96 -14.06 9.40
N PHE A 82 -4.13 -14.36 9.93
CA PHE A 82 -5.44 -14.02 9.34
C PHE A 82 -5.67 -12.52 9.13
N GLU A 83 -5.02 -11.67 9.92
CA GLU A 83 -5.13 -10.21 9.81
C GLU A 83 -4.21 -9.60 8.74
N HIS A 84 -3.40 -10.43 8.07
CA HIS A 84 -2.43 -10.00 7.06
C HIS A 84 -3.10 -9.19 5.96
N SER A 85 -2.49 -8.07 5.63
CA SER A 85 -3.06 -7.10 4.69
C SER A 85 -1.95 -6.32 4.01
N GLU A 86 -2.27 -5.69 2.88
CA GLU A 86 -1.38 -4.77 2.19
C GLU A 86 -1.97 -3.38 2.17
N MET A 87 -1.16 -2.38 2.52
CA MET A 87 -1.52 -0.98 2.58
C MET A 87 -0.76 -0.18 1.52
N ALA A 88 -1.40 0.86 1.00
CA ALA A 88 -0.77 1.83 0.11
C ALA A 88 -0.86 3.24 0.69
N MET A 89 0.26 3.96 0.64
CA MET A 89 0.39 5.36 0.99
C MET A 89 1.15 6.07 -0.11
N ARG A 90 1.03 7.39 -0.22
CA ARG A 90 1.77 8.16 -1.22
C ARG A 90 2.13 9.56 -0.75
N ILE A 91 3.14 10.13 -1.38
CA ILE A 91 3.55 11.53 -1.24
C ILE A 91 3.79 12.13 -2.63
N TYR A 92 3.33 13.37 -2.85
CA TYR A 92 3.65 14.11 -4.07
C TYR A 92 5.12 14.55 -4.05
N ALA A 93 5.90 14.11 -5.03
CA ALA A 93 7.35 14.25 -5.04
C ALA A 93 7.91 14.51 -6.45
N PRO A 94 7.45 15.55 -7.17
CA PRO A 94 7.87 15.82 -8.56
C PRO A 94 9.38 16.04 -8.67
N HIS A 95 10.01 16.55 -7.62
CA HIS A 95 11.46 16.81 -7.55
C HIS A 95 12.22 15.82 -6.67
N GLY A 96 11.58 14.69 -6.33
CA GLY A 96 12.14 13.61 -5.50
C GLY A 96 11.78 13.72 -4.03
N LEU A 97 12.01 12.62 -3.31
CA LEU A 97 11.53 12.41 -1.96
C LEU A 97 12.08 13.43 -0.94
N LEU A 98 13.35 13.82 -1.06
CA LEU A 98 13.96 14.80 -0.17
C LEU A 98 13.24 16.15 -0.26
N ARG A 99 12.95 16.62 -1.49
CA ARG A 99 12.22 17.88 -1.69
C ARG A 99 10.76 17.80 -1.24
N ALA A 100 10.16 16.64 -1.34
CA ALA A 100 8.82 16.41 -0.81
C ALA A 100 8.80 16.51 0.73
N PHE A 101 9.82 15.99 1.41
CA PHE A 101 9.95 16.15 2.86
C PHE A 101 10.16 17.61 3.28
N GLU A 102 10.98 18.36 2.55
CA GLU A 102 11.16 19.80 2.79
C GLU A 102 9.86 20.60 2.59
N ALA A 103 9.06 20.23 1.60
CA ALA A 103 7.74 20.84 1.35
C ALA A 103 6.77 20.52 2.48
N TYR A 104 6.72 19.27 2.93
CA TYR A 104 5.92 18.84 4.07
C TYR A 104 6.27 19.60 5.35
N GLU A 105 7.56 19.77 5.67
CA GLU A 105 8.02 20.52 6.84
C GLU A 105 7.59 21.99 6.80
N ARG A 106 7.60 22.62 5.64
CA ARG A 106 7.08 24.00 5.47
C ARG A 106 5.58 24.07 5.74
N GLU A 107 4.79 23.18 5.13
CA GLU A 107 3.35 23.12 5.31
C GLU A 107 2.97 22.98 6.80
N VAL A 108 3.60 22.05 7.49
CA VAL A 108 3.39 21.83 8.94
C VAL A 108 3.73 23.08 9.73
N SER A 109 4.84 23.77 9.41
CA SER A 109 5.25 25.00 10.08
C SER A 109 4.30 26.16 9.82
N GLU A 110 3.80 26.32 8.60
CA GLU A 110 2.83 27.36 8.23
C GLU A 110 1.48 27.18 8.94
N LEU A 111 1.11 25.95 9.24
CA LEU A 111 -0.10 25.64 10.02
C LEU A 111 0.11 25.83 11.54
N GLY A 112 1.30 26.23 11.98
CA GLY A 112 1.61 26.42 13.40
C GLY A 112 1.76 25.10 14.17
N GLU A 113 1.82 23.98 13.48
CA GLU A 113 2.11 22.68 14.07
C GLU A 113 3.62 22.55 14.33
N CYS A 114 3.99 21.90 15.42
CA CYS A 114 5.40 21.63 15.70
C CYS A 114 5.93 20.66 14.64
N ILE A 115 7.00 21.06 13.94
CA ILE A 115 7.78 20.15 13.11
C ILE A 115 8.16 18.95 13.99
N PRO A 116 7.98 17.73 13.53
CA PRO A 116 8.28 16.53 14.30
C PRO A 116 9.67 16.64 14.90
N GLN A 117 9.74 16.53 16.22
CA GLN A 117 11.01 16.65 16.90
C GLN A 117 11.98 15.59 16.40
N VAL A 118 13.17 16.02 16.10
CA VAL A 118 14.29 15.13 15.97
C VAL A 118 14.46 14.41 17.31
N ARG A 119 14.18 13.10 17.32
CA ARG A 119 14.41 12.25 18.49
C ARG A 119 15.61 11.35 18.20
N ASP A 120 16.57 11.35 19.13
CA ASP A 120 17.78 10.53 19.04
C ASP A 120 18.56 10.69 17.72
N GLY A 121 18.54 11.90 17.15
CA GLY A 121 19.21 12.18 15.89
C GLY A 121 18.40 11.78 14.63
N GLU A 122 17.15 11.37 14.77
CA GLU A 122 16.31 10.93 13.65
C GLU A 122 15.09 11.82 13.46
N ARG A 123 14.73 12.11 12.22
CA ARG A 123 13.48 12.80 11.88
C ARG A 123 12.31 11.80 11.97
N CYS A 124 11.20 12.25 12.53
CA CYS A 124 9.98 11.45 12.60
C CYS A 124 8.80 12.31 12.14
N TYR A 125 8.23 11.97 10.99
CA TYR A 125 7.12 12.72 10.37
C TYR A 125 5.73 12.26 10.83
N LEU A 126 5.65 11.71 12.03
CA LEU A 126 4.41 11.08 12.53
C LEU A 126 3.82 11.74 13.78
N GLY A 127 4.32 12.89 14.16
CA GLY A 127 3.90 13.60 15.38
C GLY A 127 2.84 14.68 15.17
N THR A 128 2.38 14.90 13.94
CA THR A 128 1.45 15.96 13.56
C THR A 128 0.14 15.40 13.03
N ALA A 129 -0.91 16.24 12.94
CA ALA A 129 -2.16 15.87 12.27
C ALA A 129 -1.95 15.62 10.76
N ILE A 130 -0.95 16.25 10.17
CA ILE A 130 -0.53 16.03 8.79
C ILE A 130 0.55 14.97 8.76
N ARG A 131 0.41 14.01 7.85
CA ARG A 131 1.41 12.97 7.60
C ARG A 131 2.07 13.22 6.26
N ALA A 132 3.40 13.00 6.19
CA ALA A 132 4.14 13.14 4.93
C ALA A 132 3.62 12.18 3.85
N PHE A 133 3.37 10.93 4.22
CA PHE A 133 2.70 9.96 3.36
C PHE A 133 1.21 9.91 3.68
N HIS A 134 0.38 10.19 2.69
CA HIS A 134 -1.08 10.10 2.77
C HIS A 134 -1.51 8.67 2.47
N ALA A 135 -2.34 8.10 3.33
CA ALA A 135 -2.85 6.75 3.16
C ALA A 135 -4.05 6.72 2.21
N ASP A 136 -4.14 5.69 1.38
CA ASP A 136 -5.34 5.41 0.60
C ASP A 136 -6.53 5.20 1.56
N LYS A 137 -7.64 5.87 1.27
CA LYS A 137 -8.89 5.75 2.04
C LYS A 137 -9.56 4.39 1.89
N LYS A 138 -9.19 3.63 0.85
CA LYS A 138 -9.65 2.26 0.61
C LYS A 138 -8.78 1.19 1.24
N ASN A 139 -7.70 1.57 1.97
CA ASN A 139 -6.86 0.58 2.63
C ASN A 139 -7.64 -0.36 3.56
N PRO A 140 -7.28 -1.63 3.58
CA PRO A 140 -6.22 -2.30 2.83
C PRO A 140 -6.54 -2.47 1.34
N ILE A 141 -5.55 -2.28 0.46
CA ILE A 141 -5.70 -2.51 -0.98
C ILE A 141 -5.76 -4.00 -1.34
N LEU A 142 -5.31 -4.86 -0.42
CA LEU A 142 -5.38 -6.31 -0.54
C LEU A 142 -5.48 -6.94 0.86
N THR A 143 -6.52 -7.76 1.06
CA THR A 143 -6.67 -8.56 2.29
C THR A 143 -7.72 -9.65 2.10
N HIS A 144 -7.60 -10.73 2.87
CA HIS A 144 -8.63 -11.78 3.00
C HIS A 144 -9.24 -11.86 4.40
N ARG A 145 -8.81 -10.99 5.33
CA ARG A 145 -9.23 -11.02 6.76
C ARG A 145 -10.73 -10.92 6.98
N HIS A 146 -11.50 -10.37 6.02
CA HIS A 146 -12.94 -10.20 6.12
C HIS A 146 -13.76 -11.29 5.45
N LEU A 147 -13.10 -12.25 4.79
CA LEU A 147 -13.80 -13.26 3.99
C LEU A 147 -14.27 -14.48 4.81
N GLY A 148 -13.83 -14.55 6.07
CA GLY A 148 -14.19 -15.63 7.00
C GLY A 148 -13.42 -16.93 6.75
N LEU A 149 -13.56 -17.87 7.68
CA LEU A 149 -12.78 -19.12 7.69
C LEU A 149 -13.20 -20.14 6.61
N SER A 150 -14.26 -19.87 5.86
CA SER A 150 -14.65 -20.71 4.72
C SER A 150 -13.88 -20.38 3.45
N GLU A 151 -13.22 -19.25 3.41
CA GLU A 151 -12.35 -18.86 2.30
C GLU A 151 -11.10 -19.76 2.29
N PRO A 152 -10.80 -20.47 1.21
CA PRO A 152 -9.67 -21.40 1.19
C PRO A 152 -8.32 -20.73 1.12
N LEU A 153 -8.25 -19.46 0.72
CA LEU A 153 -7.02 -18.68 0.66
C LEU A 153 -7.02 -17.63 1.77
N GLN A 154 -6.12 -17.77 2.71
CA GLN A 154 -6.01 -16.96 3.91
C GLN A 154 -4.67 -16.26 4.01
N CYS A 155 -4.49 -15.38 5.00
CA CYS A 155 -3.22 -14.74 5.34
C CYS A 155 -2.58 -13.96 4.18
N VAL A 156 -3.41 -13.26 3.39
CA VAL A 156 -2.97 -12.58 2.17
C VAL A 156 -2.45 -11.19 2.45
N GLY A 157 -1.21 -10.93 2.03
CA GLY A 157 -0.52 -9.65 2.20
C GLY A 157 0.95 -9.73 1.80
N HIS A 158 1.76 -8.80 2.28
CA HIS A 158 3.20 -8.70 2.01
C HIS A 158 3.48 -8.65 0.51
N ALA A 159 2.93 -7.61 -0.12
CA ALA A 159 2.90 -7.51 -1.57
C ALA A 159 3.97 -6.58 -2.12
N ASP A 160 4.35 -6.86 -3.35
CA ASP A 160 5.30 -6.08 -4.13
C ASP A 160 4.70 -5.75 -5.51
N LEU A 161 4.89 -4.53 -6.01
CA LEU A 161 4.40 -4.11 -7.32
C LEU A 161 5.41 -4.43 -8.41
N LEU A 162 4.91 -4.93 -9.52
CA LEU A 162 5.67 -5.24 -10.72
C LEU A 162 5.02 -4.60 -11.94
N LEU A 163 5.81 -3.87 -12.72
CA LEU A 163 5.39 -3.43 -14.05
C LEU A 163 5.90 -4.41 -15.11
N HIS A 164 4.99 -5.18 -15.70
CA HIS A 164 5.30 -6.01 -16.86
C HIS A 164 5.16 -5.17 -18.14
N PRO A 165 6.11 -5.21 -19.07
CA PRO A 165 6.13 -4.32 -20.24
C PRO A 165 4.93 -4.48 -21.18
N GLU A 166 4.32 -5.66 -21.23
CA GLU A 166 3.16 -5.94 -22.09
C GLU A 166 1.86 -6.06 -21.30
N LEU A 167 1.90 -6.65 -20.09
CA LEU A 167 0.70 -6.94 -19.29
C LEU A 167 0.33 -5.83 -18.30
N GLY A 168 1.13 -4.75 -18.22
CA GLY A 168 0.88 -3.66 -17.28
C GLY A 168 1.27 -4.00 -15.84
N TRP A 169 0.58 -3.39 -14.87
CA TRP A 169 0.90 -3.50 -13.46
C TRP A 169 0.33 -4.78 -12.83
N TRP A 170 1.16 -5.41 -12.04
CA TRP A 170 0.85 -6.59 -11.25
C TRP A 170 1.32 -6.44 -9.82
N LEU A 171 0.73 -7.22 -8.96
CA LEU A 171 1.11 -7.35 -7.57
C LEU A 171 1.47 -8.80 -7.32
N VAL A 172 2.61 -9.04 -6.65
CA VAL A 172 3.04 -10.35 -6.17
C VAL A 172 2.92 -10.34 -4.66
N CYS A 173 2.22 -11.29 -4.07
CA CYS A 173 1.97 -11.32 -2.63
C CYS A 173 2.11 -12.73 -2.05
N LEU A 174 2.05 -12.82 -0.74
CA LEU A 174 2.01 -14.08 -0.01
C LEU A 174 0.58 -14.42 0.41
N GLY A 175 0.30 -15.71 0.49
CA GLY A 175 -0.97 -16.23 1.02
C GLY A 175 -0.78 -17.67 1.49
N VAL A 176 -1.78 -18.18 2.20
CA VAL A 176 -1.82 -19.56 2.70
C VAL A 176 -3.06 -20.23 2.13
N ARG A 177 -2.86 -21.26 1.32
CA ARG A 177 -3.95 -22.07 0.81
C ARG A 177 -4.30 -23.14 1.84
N GLU A 178 -5.51 -23.05 2.36
CA GLU A 178 -6.01 -23.97 3.35
C GLU A 178 -6.90 -25.03 2.70
N THR A 179 -6.75 -26.23 3.17
CA THR A 179 -7.63 -27.34 2.81
C THR A 179 -8.27 -27.89 4.09
N ARG A 180 -9.56 -28.20 4.03
CA ARG A 180 -10.20 -28.87 5.16
C ARG A 180 -9.62 -30.26 5.29
N GLY A 181 -9.04 -30.53 6.46
CA GLY A 181 -8.56 -31.87 6.82
C GLY A 181 -9.73 -32.85 6.89
N LYS A 182 -9.44 -34.12 6.69
CA LYS A 182 -10.42 -35.20 6.86
C LYS A 182 -10.77 -35.46 8.33
N ARG A 183 -10.09 -34.80 9.28
CA ARG A 183 -10.34 -34.87 10.71
C ARG A 183 -10.96 -33.57 11.21
N ASP A 184 -12.19 -33.66 11.63
CA ASP A 184 -12.90 -32.67 12.48
C ASP A 184 -12.92 -31.20 12.01
N GLY A 185 -12.77 -30.92 10.70
CA GLY A 185 -12.84 -29.56 10.18
C GLY A 185 -11.61 -28.69 10.45
N GLU A 186 -10.49 -29.29 10.86
CA GLU A 186 -9.22 -28.58 10.97
C GLU A 186 -8.80 -27.99 9.64
N LEU A 187 -8.38 -26.71 9.67
CA LEU A 187 -7.77 -26.06 8.53
C LEU A 187 -6.30 -26.47 8.47
N LEU A 188 -5.92 -27.08 7.36
CA LEU A 188 -4.56 -27.56 7.13
C LEU A 188 -3.96 -26.86 5.93
N SER A 189 -2.74 -26.39 6.08
CA SER A 189 -1.92 -25.90 4.99
C SER A 189 -0.70 -26.80 4.80
N TYR A 190 -0.67 -27.54 3.70
CA TYR A 190 0.44 -28.46 3.43
C TYR A 190 1.68 -27.78 2.84
N LEU A 191 1.48 -26.64 2.15
CA LEU A 191 2.56 -25.91 1.48
C LEU A 191 3.07 -24.72 2.30
N GLY A 192 2.35 -24.34 3.35
CA GLY A 192 2.63 -23.12 4.09
C GLY A 192 2.28 -21.89 3.25
N ARG A 193 3.16 -20.89 3.26
CA ARG A 193 2.97 -19.67 2.44
C ARG A 193 3.38 -19.92 1.00
N GLU A 194 2.50 -19.55 0.09
CA GLU A 194 2.68 -19.59 -1.36
C GLU A 194 2.72 -18.17 -1.91
N SER A 195 3.32 -17.99 -3.09
CA SER A 195 3.29 -16.71 -3.82
C SER A 195 2.11 -16.69 -4.79
N PHE A 196 1.40 -15.58 -4.80
CA PHE A 196 0.26 -15.30 -5.67
C PHE A 196 0.50 -14.03 -6.46
N VAL A 197 -0.22 -13.89 -7.58
CA VAL A 197 -0.18 -12.70 -8.42
C VAL A 197 -1.58 -12.13 -8.58
N ALA A 198 -1.67 -10.83 -8.73
CA ALA A 198 -2.92 -10.13 -9.01
C ALA A 198 -2.69 -8.97 -9.99
N PRO A 199 -3.58 -8.74 -10.95
CA PRO A 199 -3.52 -7.56 -11.80
C PRO A 199 -3.83 -6.30 -10.98
N VAL A 200 -3.16 -5.20 -11.33
CA VAL A 200 -3.34 -3.90 -10.69
C VAL A 200 -3.72 -2.87 -11.73
N SER A 201 -4.80 -2.16 -11.50
CA SER A 201 -5.15 -0.92 -12.20
C SER A 201 -4.85 0.29 -11.33
N TRP A 202 -4.89 1.48 -11.92
CA TRP A 202 -4.70 2.74 -11.21
C TRP A 202 -5.97 3.57 -11.31
N GLU A 203 -6.50 3.97 -10.16
CA GLU A 203 -7.77 4.68 -10.07
C GLU A 203 -7.70 5.83 -9.09
N HIS A 204 -8.39 6.92 -9.41
CA HIS A 204 -8.60 7.99 -8.45
C HIS A 204 -9.63 7.56 -7.40
N ASN A 205 -9.31 7.81 -6.13
CA ASN A 205 -10.26 7.59 -5.05
C ASN A 205 -11.03 8.89 -4.78
N PRO A 206 -12.34 8.92 -5.00
CA PRO A 206 -13.15 10.11 -4.71
C PRO A 206 -13.08 10.57 -3.25
N ALA A 207 -12.69 9.70 -2.33
CA ALA A 207 -12.53 10.04 -0.92
C ALA A 207 -11.21 10.76 -0.59
N ASP A 208 -10.27 10.85 -1.55
CA ASP A 208 -9.01 11.59 -1.38
C ASP A 208 -9.18 13.09 -1.65
N TRP A 209 -10.39 13.53 -1.87
CA TRP A 209 -10.68 14.94 -2.11
C TRP A 209 -10.24 15.77 -0.90
N LYS A 210 -9.10 16.43 -0.99
CA LYS A 210 -8.90 17.68 -0.29
C LYS A 210 -9.68 18.74 -1.09
N LEU A 211 -10.68 19.30 -0.48
CA LEU A 211 -11.23 20.52 -0.97
C LEU A 211 -10.19 21.61 -0.68
N ASP A 212 -9.62 22.25 -1.71
CA ASP A 212 -9.02 23.55 -1.51
C ASP A 212 -10.09 24.48 -0.89
N GLY A 213 -9.70 25.62 -0.38
CA GLY A 213 -10.64 26.58 0.21
C GLY A 213 -11.78 26.99 -0.73
N ASN A 214 -11.75 26.61 -2.02
CA ASN A 214 -12.72 26.87 -3.07
C ASN A 214 -13.54 25.63 -3.48
N GLY A 215 -13.26 24.47 -2.89
CA GLY A 215 -13.94 23.20 -3.18
C GLY A 215 -13.42 22.45 -4.42
N ALA A 216 -12.28 22.85 -4.98
CA ALA A 216 -11.65 22.12 -6.08
C ALA A 216 -10.88 20.89 -5.57
N LEU A 217 -10.73 19.89 -6.45
CA LEU A 217 -9.92 18.72 -6.18
C LEU A 217 -8.45 19.11 -6.11
N ASP A 218 -7.78 18.75 -5.02
CA ASP A 218 -6.33 18.84 -4.89
C ASP A 218 -5.68 17.62 -5.60
N THR A 219 -5.83 17.58 -6.91
CA THR A 219 -5.15 16.60 -7.77
C THR A 219 -4.15 17.34 -8.64
N HIS A 220 -2.92 16.82 -8.66
CA HIS A 220 -1.90 17.34 -9.57
C HIS A 220 -2.10 16.77 -10.97
N GLU A 221 -1.77 17.54 -11.98
CA GLU A 221 -1.78 17.09 -13.36
C GLU A 221 -0.89 15.83 -13.49
N GLY A 222 -1.41 14.77 -14.13
CA GLY A 222 -0.70 13.50 -14.26
C GLY A 222 -0.69 12.63 -12.99
N ASP A 223 -1.59 12.90 -12.02
CA ASP A 223 -1.82 12.02 -10.87
C ASP A 223 -2.27 10.64 -11.36
N PRO A 224 -1.53 9.55 -11.08
CA PRO A 224 -1.92 8.21 -11.51
C PRO A 224 -3.08 7.61 -10.69
N GLY A 225 -3.44 8.22 -9.58
CA GLY A 225 -4.40 7.66 -8.62
C GLY A 225 -3.76 6.67 -7.64
N TRP A 226 -4.49 5.63 -7.29
CA TRP A 226 -4.09 4.60 -6.33
C TRP A 226 -4.05 3.21 -6.99
N PRO A 227 -3.19 2.31 -6.52
CA PRO A 227 -3.17 0.93 -7.00
C PRO A 227 -4.43 0.19 -6.53
N VAL A 228 -5.11 -0.43 -7.47
CA VAL A 228 -6.37 -1.15 -7.23
C VAL A 228 -6.20 -2.61 -7.64
N THR A 229 -6.35 -3.51 -6.69
CA THR A 229 -6.12 -4.94 -6.88
C THR A 229 -7.34 -5.64 -7.48
N CYS A 230 -7.14 -6.46 -8.51
CA CYS A 230 -8.17 -7.28 -9.14
C CYS A 230 -9.44 -6.48 -9.51
N ALA A 231 -9.28 -5.37 -10.23
CA ALA A 231 -10.39 -4.52 -10.68
C ALA A 231 -11.32 -4.04 -9.53
N GLY A 232 -10.74 -3.71 -8.38
CA GLY A 232 -11.48 -3.18 -7.23
C GLY A 232 -11.98 -4.22 -6.23
N LEU A 233 -11.67 -5.49 -6.41
CA LEU A 233 -12.07 -6.53 -5.46
C LEU A 233 -11.37 -6.38 -4.09
N GLY A 234 -10.16 -5.81 -4.05
CA GLY A 234 -9.36 -5.69 -2.82
C GLY A 234 -8.93 -7.03 -2.22
N ARG A 235 -9.07 -8.10 -3.02
CA ARG A 235 -8.73 -9.49 -2.68
C ARG A 235 -8.12 -10.18 -3.89
N LEU A 236 -7.50 -11.35 -3.68
CA LEU A 236 -7.08 -12.20 -4.79
C LEU A 236 -8.29 -12.81 -5.50
N ALA A 237 -8.20 -12.89 -6.81
CA ALA A 237 -9.14 -13.65 -7.62
C ALA A 237 -8.81 -15.14 -7.58
N ASP A 238 -9.81 -15.99 -7.73
CA ASP A 238 -9.62 -17.45 -7.82
C ASP A 238 -9.01 -17.85 -9.15
N GLU A 239 -9.35 -17.09 -10.18
CA GLU A 239 -8.84 -17.26 -11.55
C GLU A 239 -8.56 -15.91 -12.18
N ILE A 240 -7.53 -15.87 -13.01
CA ILE A 240 -7.19 -14.71 -13.84
C ILE A 240 -7.09 -15.21 -15.27
N THR A 241 -7.97 -14.72 -16.12
CA THR A 241 -7.92 -15.00 -17.56
C THR A 241 -7.18 -13.89 -18.26
N VAL A 242 -6.15 -14.23 -19.02
CA VAL A 242 -5.40 -13.31 -19.88
C VAL A 242 -5.69 -13.70 -21.32
N THR A 243 -6.36 -12.82 -22.07
CA THR A 243 -6.64 -13.01 -23.50
C THR A 243 -5.87 -11.98 -24.30
N THR A 244 -5.33 -12.42 -25.45
CA THR A 244 -4.72 -11.55 -26.44
C THR A 244 -5.69 -11.36 -27.60
N GLU A 245 -6.08 -10.13 -27.86
CA GLU A 245 -6.94 -9.76 -28.96
C GLU A 245 -6.14 -8.87 -29.95
N ASP A 246 -6.68 -8.65 -31.14
CA ASP A 246 -5.97 -7.87 -32.18
C ASP A 246 -5.69 -6.42 -31.74
N ASP A 247 -6.44 -5.88 -30.78
CA ASP A 247 -6.36 -4.53 -30.25
C ASP A 247 -5.72 -4.42 -28.86
N GLY A 248 -5.26 -5.55 -28.28
CA GLY A 248 -4.56 -5.52 -26.98
C GLY A 248 -4.66 -6.80 -26.16
N ILE A 249 -4.39 -6.64 -24.86
CA ILE A 249 -4.46 -7.70 -23.87
C ILE A 249 -5.58 -7.39 -22.88
N ALA A 250 -6.53 -8.30 -22.75
CA ALA A 250 -7.57 -8.23 -21.72
C ALA A 250 -7.21 -9.12 -20.54
N ILE A 251 -7.39 -8.61 -19.32
CA ILE A 251 -7.10 -9.31 -18.06
C ILE A 251 -8.37 -9.30 -17.22
N GLU A 252 -8.95 -10.46 -17.01
CA GLU A 252 -10.21 -10.62 -16.28
C GLU A 252 -9.99 -11.43 -15.00
N PRO A 253 -10.01 -10.80 -13.81
CA PRO A 253 -10.05 -11.51 -12.54
C PRO A 253 -11.46 -12.04 -12.25
N ARG A 254 -11.55 -13.28 -11.80
CA ARG A 254 -12.81 -13.92 -11.47
C ARG A 254 -12.79 -14.52 -10.07
N VAL A 255 -13.84 -14.27 -9.29
CA VAL A 255 -14.06 -14.90 -7.99
C VAL A 255 -15.16 -15.96 -8.11
N LYS A 256 -14.85 -17.17 -7.69
CA LYS A 256 -15.83 -18.25 -7.59
C LYS A 256 -16.59 -18.11 -6.28
N SER A 257 -17.90 -17.91 -6.35
CA SER A 257 -18.73 -17.90 -5.14
C SER A 257 -18.77 -19.30 -4.52
N SER A 258 -18.41 -19.41 -3.24
CA SER A 258 -18.56 -20.66 -2.48
C SER A 258 -20.01 -20.96 -2.09
N LEU A 259 -20.94 -20.03 -2.32
CA LEU A 259 -22.36 -20.13 -2.00
C LEU A 259 -23.16 -20.30 -3.31
N ALA A 260 -23.19 -21.55 -3.79
CA ALA A 260 -24.12 -22.01 -4.83
C ALA A 260 -24.18 -21.19 -6.14
N GLY A 261 -23.46 -21.67 -7.14
CA GLY A 261 -23.59 -21.24 -8.53
C GLY A 261 -22.75 -20.02 -8.90
N ASP A 262 -22.20 -20.06 -10.09
CA ASP A 262 -21.48 -18.95 -10.70
C ASP A 262 -22.37 -17.70 -10.69
N VAL A 263 -22.09 -16.78 -9.79
CA VAL A 263 -22.61 -15.43 -9.87
C VAL A 263 -21.71 -14.71 -10.86
N GLU A 264 -22.14 -14.58 -12.08
CA GLU A 264 -21.51 -13.63 -13.01
C GLU A 264 -21.48 -12.26 -12.32
N PRO A 265 -20.34 -11.56 -12.28
CA PRO A 265 -20.32 -10.19 -11.81
C PRO A 265 -21.28 -9.41 -12.70
N ALA A 266 -22.41 -8.97 -12.14
CA ALA A 266 -23.27 -8.04 -12.82
C ALA A 266 -22.42 -6.80 -13.09
N LEU A 267 -22.14 -6.53 -14.35
CA LEU A 267 -21.69 -5.22 -14.78
C LEU A 267 -22.75 -4.24 -14.28
N VAL A 268 -22.44 -3.52 -13.25
CA VAL A 268 -23.27 -2.37 -12.85
C VAL A 268 -23.01 -1.33 -13.93
N ASP A 269 -23.84 -1.33 -14.95
CA ASP A 269 -23.98 -0.19 -15.82
C ASP A 269 -24.29 0.99 -14.89
N VAL A 270 -23.31 1.85 -14.71
CA VAL A 270 -23.55 3.18 -14.13
C VAL A 270 -24.35 3.92 -15.18
N ALA A 271 -25.66 3.76 -15.11
CA ALA A 271 -26.59 4.48 -15.94
C ALA A 271 -26.31 5.97 -15.79
N ASP A 272 -26.00 6.57 -16.91
CA ASP A 272 -25.99 8.00 -17.14
C ASP A 272 -27.15 8.67 -16.37
N GLY A 273 -26.80 9.54 -15.40
CA GLY A 273 -27.76 10.24 -14.54
C GLY A 273 -28.49 11.35 -15.29
N SER A 274 -29.29 11.03 -16.28
CA SER A 274 -30.29 11.93 -16.85
C SER A 274 -31.62 11.74 -16.10
N THR A 275 -31.82 12.53 -15.06
CA THR A 275 -33.15 12.73 -14.48
C THR A 275 -33.85 13.86 -15.23
N ASN A 276 -34.96 13.55 -15.84
CA ASN A 276 -36.01 14.52 -16.14
C ASN A 276 -36.61 15.09 -14.86
#